data_fe7d7ff1df3488ec48c38cd6fe196217
#
_entry.id   fe7d7ff1df3488ec48c38cd6fe196217
#
_cell.length_a   1.000
_cell.length_b   1.000
_cell.length_c   1.000
_cell.angle_alpha   90.00
_cell.angle_beta   90.00
_cell.angle_gamma   90.00
#
_symmetry.space_group_name_H-M   'P 1'
#
loop_
_entity.id
_entity.type
_entity.pdbx_description
1 polymer ?
#
loop_
_entity_poly.entity_id
_entity_poly.type
_entity_poly.pdbx_seq_one_letter_code
_entity_poly.pdbx_strand_id
1 'polypeptide(L)'
;MQIRLATKADLDAVMRLLDIGRQRMVATGNTQQWVEGYPRRATVEEDLRRAQCYVGENDGRVVATFVLAEGPDPTYARIWQGQWFHNDCPYHVIHRMAAEETQRGVFAEVMRFCKCRAKNLRIDTHRDNAPMLYNIKKHGFDYCGVIHTDNGSERLAFQWLRTETY
;
A
#
# COMPACT_ATOMS: atom_id res chain seq x y z
N MET A 1 -6.58 12.48 11.38
CA MET A 1 -7.06 12.23 9.99
C MET A 1 -8.23 11.26 10.04
N GLN A 2 -9.31 11.58 9.36
CA GLN A 2 -10.46 10.67 9.22
C GLN A 2 -10.28 9.81 7.97
N ILE A 3 -10.34 8.48 8.12
CA ILE A 3 -10.21 7.54 7.00
C ILE A 3 -11.60 7.00 6.63
N ARG A 4 -11.92 7.04 5.34
CA ARG A 4 -13.17 6.52 4.76
C ARG A 4 -12.94 5.87 3.40
N LEU A 5 -13.91 5.08 2.93
CA LEU A 5 -13.93 4.64 1.55
C LEU A 5 -13.97 5.83 0.59
N ALA A 6 -13.17 5.75 -0.46
CA ALA A 6 -13.20 6.70 -1.55
C ALA A 6 -14.46 6.49 -2.43
N THR A 7 -14.95 7.56 -3.00
CA THR A 7 -16.03 7.58 -3.97
C THR A 7 -15.54 8.06 -5.33
N LYS A 8 -16.37 8.00 -6.35
CA LYS A 8 -16.04 8.55 -7.67
C LYS A 8 -15.69 10.04 -7.62
N ALA A 9 -16.26 10.78 -6.67
CA ALA A 9 -15.96 12.20 -6.47
C ALA A 9 -14.52 12.45 -5.99
N ASP A 10 -13.87 11.43 -5.40
CA ASP A 10 -12.49 11.53 -4.91
C ASP A 10 -11.44 11.19 -5.98
N LEU A 11 -11.85 10.72 -7.15
CA LEU A 11 -10.93 10.19 -8.18
C LEU A 11 -9.81 11.17 -8.53
N ASP A 12 -10.15 12.44 -8.77
CA ASP A 12 -9.14 13.45 -9.14
C ASP A 12 -8.19 13.76 -7.97
N ALA A 13 -8.71 13.79 -6.74
CA ALA A 13 -7.88 13.95 -5.53
C ALA A 13 -6.93 12.77 -5.33
N VAL A 14 -7.41 11.54 -5.53
CA VAL A 14 -6.58 10.32 -5.47
C VAL A 14 -5.49 10.37 -6.54
N MET A 15 -5.82 10.68 -7.79
CA MET A 15 -4.84 10.80 -8.87
C MET A 15 -3.77 11.85 -8.58
N ARG A 16 -4.18 13.00 -8.03
CA ARG A 16 -3.25 14.05 -7.59
C ARG A 16 -2.28 13.54 -6.52
N LEU A 17 -2.77 12.81 -5.52
CA LEU A 17 -1.94 12.27 -4.45
C LEU A 17 -0.97 11.20 -4.96
N LEU A 18 -1.41 10.34 -5.87
CA LEU A 18 -0.54 9.33 -6.49
C LEU A 18 0.55 9.97 -7.33
N ASP A 19 0.27 11.09 -7.99
CA ASP A 19 1.27 11.85 -8.73
C ASP A 19 2.32 12.48 -7.80
N ILE A 20 1.89 13.06 -6.68
CA ILE A 20 2.79 13.54 -5.61
C ILE A 20 3.67 12.38 -5.11
N GLY A 21 3.09 11.22 -4.86
CA GLY A 21 3.82 10.02 -4.43
C GLY A 21 4.87 9.58 -5.44
N ARG A 22 4.54 9.58 -6.73
CA ARG A 22 5.47 9.24 -7.81
C ARG A 22 6.64 10.22 -7.87
N GLN A 23 6.36 11.52 -7.84
CA GLN A 23 7.39 12.56 -7.85
C GLN A 23 8.33 12.43 -6.64
N ARG A 24 7.78 12.15 -5.46
CA ARG A 24 8.54 11.93 -4.24
C ARG A 24 9.44 10.69 -4.32
N MET A 25 8.94 9.60 -4.88
CA MET A 25 9.73 8.39 -5.12
C MET A 25 10.96 8.72 -6.00
N VAL A 26 10.75 9.40 -7.11
CA VAL A 26 11.84 9.81 -8.02
C VAL A 26 12.84 10.70 -7.31
N ALA A 27 12.38 11.72 -6.57
CA ALA A 27 13.22 12.64 -5.83
C ALA A 27 14.09 11.97 -4.75
N THR A 28 13.64 10.84 -4.21
CA THR A 28 14.37 10.06 -3.19
C THR A 28 15.14 8.86 -3.74
N GLY A 29 15.30 8.76 -5.07
CA GLY A 29 16.10 7.72 -5.73
C GLY A 29 15.35 6.44 -6.10
N ASN A 30 14.04 6.36 -5.85
CA ASN A 30 13.21 5.24 -6.23
C ASN A 30 12.52 5.52 -7.58
N THR A 31 13.23 5.23 -8.67
CA THR A 31 12.76 5.52 -10.04
C THR A 31 12.08 4.33 -10.72
N GLN A 32 12.08 3.15 -10.09
CA GLN A 32 11.69 1.89 -10.73
C GLN A 32 10.39 1.29 -10.18
N GLN A 33 9.81 1.87 -9.13
CA GLN A 33 8.60 1.30 -8.51
C GLN A 33 7.33 1.66 -9.30
N TRP A 34 7.11 2.94 -9.55
CA TRP A 34 5.96 3.43 -10.31
C TRP A 34 6.43 4.00 -11.64
N VAL A 35 6.51 3.14 -12.65
CA VAL A 35 7.00 3.47 -13.98
C VAL A 35 5.86 3.52 -15.01
N GLU A 36 6.13 4.10 -16.17
CA GLU A 36 5.21 4.12 -17.32
C GLU A 36 3.82 4.69 -17.00
N GLY A 37 3.78 5.70 -16.13
CA GLY A 37 2.53 6.37 -15.72
C GLY A 37 1.69 5.58 -14.71
N TYR A 38 2.19 4.48 -14.18
CA TYR A 38 1.51 3.74 -13.10
C TYR A 38 1.59 4.51 -11.75
N PRO A 39 0.54 4.50 -10.90
CA PRO A 39 -0.81 3.96 -11.15
C PRO A 39 -1.60 4.83 -12.14
N ARG A 40 -2.27 4.19 -13.08
CA ARG A 40 -3.09 4.87 -14.10
C ARG A 40 -4.49 5.17 -13.56
N ARG A 41 -5.20 6.09 -14.21
CA ARG A 41 -6.60 6.40 -13.89
C ARG A 41 -7.48 5.15 -13.88
N ALA A 42 -7.35 4.28 -14.88
CA ALA A 42 -8.08 3.03 -14.95
C ALA A 42 -7.82 2.09 -13.75
N THR A 43 -6.60 2.08 -13.21
CA THR A 43 -6.26 1.33 -12.01
C THR A 43 -7.04 1.85 -10.80
N VAL A 44 -7.11 3.16 -10.63
CA VAL A 44 -7.85 3.79 -9.53
C VAL A 44 -9.35 3.60 -9.68
N GLU A 45 -9.88 3.73 -10.89
CA GLU A 45 -11.30 3.47 -11.18
C GLU A 45 -11.70 2.03 -10.81
N GLU A 46 -10.84 1.06 -11.09
CA GLU A 46 -11.07 -0.34 -10.69
C GLU A 46 -11.00 -0.51 -9.16
N ASP A 47 -10.06 0.15 -8.49
CA ASP A 47 -10.01 0.15 -7.01
C ASP A 47 -11.27 0.74 -6.38
N LEU A 48 -11.81 1.81 -6.97
CA LEU A 48 -13.08 2.42 -6.55
C LEU A 48 -14.26 1.47 -6.78
N ARG A 49 -14.32 0.85 -7.95
CA ARG A 49 -15.36 -0.12 -8.30
C ARG A 49 -15.40 -1.31 -7.35
N ARG A 50 -14.22 -1.76 -6.90
CA ARG A 50 -14.07 -2.86 -5.93
C ARG A 50 -14.26 -2.43 -4.49
N ALA A 51 -14.55 -1.16 -4.21
CA ALA A 51 -14.67 -0.61 -2.86
C ALA A 51 -13.45 -0.93 -1.95
N GLN A 52 -12.25 -0.82 -2.50
CA GLN A 52 -10.99 -1.10 -1.82
C GLN A 52 -10.05 0.11 -1.75
N CYS A 53 -10.41 1.23 -2.38
CA CYS A 53 -9.69 2.50 -2.29
C CYS A 53 -10.20 3.31 -1.10
N TYR A 54 -9.29 3.81 -0.29
CA TYR A 54 -9.56 4.64 0.89
C TYR A 54 -8.89 6.00 0.76
N VAL A 55 -9.49 6.99 1.37
CA VAL A 55 -8.91 8.34 1.51
C VAL A 55 -8.87 8.75 2.96
N GLY A 56 -7.86 9.54 3.29
CA GLY A 56 -7.75 10.23 4.56
C GLY A 56 -8.06 11.71 4.38
N GLU A 57 -8.92 12.24 5.23
CA GLU A 57 -9.33 13.64 5.22
C GLU A 57 -8.87 14.37 6.48
N ASN A 58 -8.41 15.61 6.28
CA ASN A 58 -8.23 16.61 7.31
C ASN A 58 -9.00 17.87 6.88
N ASP A 59 -9.85 18.37 7.77
CA ASP A 59 -10.63 19.61 7.55
C ASP A 59 -11.37 19.63 6.19
N GLY A 60 -11.98 18.50 5.81
CA GLY A 60 -12.74 18.36 4.57
C GLY A 60 -11.89 18.25 3.31
N ARG A 61 -10.55 18.19 3.43
CA ARG A 61 -9.63 18.00 2.31
C ARG A 61 -9.04 16.60 2.31
N VAL A 62 -9.06 15.95 1.16
CA VAL A 62 -8.40 14.65 0.95
C VAL A 62 -6.88 14.86 0.88
N VAL A 63 -6.16 14.28 1.85
CA VAL A 63 -4.71 14.47 2.05
C VAL A 63 -3.90 13.18 1.99
N ALA A 64 -4.56 12.04 1.95
CA ALA A 64 -3.93 10.74 1.83
C ALA A 64 -4.82 9.75 1.07
N THR A 65 -4.21 8.75 0.48
CA THR A 65 -4.92 7.64 -0.18
C THR A 65 -4.14 6.34 0.00
N PHE A 66 -4.84 5.23 0.00
CA PHE A 66 -4.29 3.89 -0.04
C PHE A 66 -5.34 2.87 -0.48
N VAL A 67 -4.89 1.70 -0.85
CA VAL A 67 -5.75 0.55 -1.13
C VAL A 67 -5.60 -0.48 -0.03
N LEU A 68 -6.71 -1.03 0.44
CA LEU A 68 -6.78 -2.22 1.28
C LEU A 68 -7.66 -3.24 0.56
N ALA A 69 -7.04 -4.20 -0.08
CA ALA A 69 -7.70 -5.21 -0.91
C ALA A 69 -7.70 -6.57 -0.23
N GLU A 70 -8.82 -7.31 -0.34
CA GLU A 70 -8.84 -8.71 0.05
C GLU A 70 -8.03 -9.55 -0.95
N GLY A 71 -7.25 -10.50 -0.43
CA GLY A 71 -6.60 -11.51 -1.25
C GLY A 71 -7.57 -12.58 -1.78
N PRO A 72 -7.10 -13.47 -2.66
CA PRO A 72 -5.71 -13.59 -3.10
C PRO A 72 -5.31 -12.53 -4.14
N ASP A 73 -4.07 -12.07 -4.04
CA ASP A 73 -3.45 -11.22 -5.05
C ASP A 73 -2.58 -12.10 -5.97
N PRO A 74 -2.80 -12.08 -7.30
CA PRO A 74 -2.05 -12.92 -8.24
C PRO A 74 -0.53 -12.72 -8.15
N THR A 75 -0.05 -11.51 -7.88
CA THR A 75 1.38 -11.19 -7.75
C THR A 75 2.01 -11.80 -6.50
N TYR A 76 1.18 -12.20 -5.53
CA TYR A 76 1.61 -12.82 -4.27
C TYR A 76 1.49 -14.35 -4.28
N ALA A 77 1.01 -14.93 -5.37
CA ALA A 77 0.88 -16.38 -5.51
C ALA A 77 2.23 -17.11 -5.49
N ARG A 78 3.28 -16.46 -6.00
CA ARG A 78 4.65 -16.98 -5.94
C ARG A 78 5.55 -15.99 -5.21
N ILE A 79 6.40 -16.53 -4.37
CA ILE A 79 7.43 -15.78 -3.63
C ILE A 79 8.77 -16.50 -3.78
N TRP A 80 9.84 -15.73 -3.98
CA TRP A 80 11.20 -16.21 -4.14
C TRP A 80 12.06 -15.77 -2.96
N GLN A 81 13.14 -16.45 -2.72
CA GLN A 81 14.13 -16.13 -1.67
C GLN A 81 13.50 -16.05 -0.26
N GLY A 82 12.46 -16.83 -0.03
CA GLY A 82 11.73 -16.87 1.23
C GLY A 82 10.36 -17.49 1.08
N GLN A 83 9.49 -17.22 2.04
CA GLN A 83 8.13 -17.76 2.07
C GLN A 83 7.20 -16.83 2.86
N TRP A 84 5.90 -16.89 2.55
CA TRP A 84 4.87 -16.33 3.42
C TRP A 84 4.79 -17.16 4.70
N PHE A 85 4.68 -16.51 5.86
CA PHE A 85 4.67 -17.23 7.15
C PHE A 85 3.37 -18.00 7.38
N HIS A 86 2.24 -17.46 6.91
CA HIS A 86 0.94 -18.11 6.99
C HIS A 86 0.23 -17.96 5.65
N ASN A 87 0.45 -18.94 4.78
CA ASN A 87 -0.05 -18.89 3.41
C ASN A 87 -1.46 -19.48 3.25
N ASP A 88 -1.92 -20.21 4.23
CA ASP A 88 -3.22 -20.89 4.30
C ASP A 88 -4.34 -20.03 4.92
N CYS A 89 -4.00 -18.86 5.44
CA CYS A 89 -4.96 -17.93 6.04
C CYS A 89 -5.35 -16.81 5.07
N PRO A 90 -6.61 -16.37 5.08
CA PRO A 90 -7.00 -15.15 4.35
C PRO A 90 -6.14 -13.96 4.75
N TYR A 91 -5.84 -13.10 3.78
CA TYR A 91 -5.05 -11.90 4.00
C TYR A 91 -5.61 -10.71 3.24
N HIS A 92 -5.22 -9.50 3.67
CA HIS A 92 -5.43 -8.27 2.92
C HIS A 92 -4.10 -7.71 2.47
N VAL A 93 -4.14 -6.99 1.36
CA VAL A 93 -2.96 -6.35 0.77
C VAL A 93 -3.11 -4.83 0.83
N ILE A 94 -2.02 -4.16 1.21
CA ILE A 94 -1.95 -2.70 1.20
C ILE A 94 -1.18 -2.28 -0.05
N HIS A 95 -1.81 -1.47 -0.88
CA HIS A 95 -1.25 -0.97 -2.14
C HIS A 95 -1.41 0.54 -2.29
N ARG A 96 -0.63 1.14 -3.17
CA ARG A 96 -0.81 2.49 -3.72
C ARG A 96 -1.05 3.55 -2.66
N MET A 97 -0.18 3.56 -1.64
CA MET A 97 -0.23 4.57 -0.59
C MET A 97 0.48 5.84 -1.02
N ALA A 98 -0.17 6.97 -0.88
CA ALA A 98 0.39 8.29 -1.10
C ALA A 98 -0.26 9.32 -0.18
N ALA A 99 0.45 10.40 0.11
CA ALA A 99 -0.04 11.49 0.94
C ALA A 99 0.60 12.82 0.51
N GLU A 100 -0.04 13.91 0.89
CA GLU A 100 0.56 15.23 0.77
C GLU A 100 1.85 15.33 1.58
N GLU A 101 2.83 16.05 1.07
CA GLU A 101 4.16 16.18 1.71
C GLU A 101 4.10 16.84 3.10
N THR A 102 3.12 17.69 3.31
CA THR A 102 2.90 18.38 4.59
C THR A 102 2.29 17.49 5.66
N GLN A 103 1.74 16.34 5.30
CA GLN A 103 1.10 15.41 6.25
C GLN A 103 2.15 14.57 6.98
N ARG A 104 2.01 14.48 8.29
CA ARG A 104 2.87 13.68 9.15
C ARG A 104 2.09 12.50 9.73
N GLY A 105 2.79 11.39 9.98
CA GLY A 105 2.21 10.23 10.66
C GLY A 105 1.18 9.44 9.86
N VAL A 106 1.02 9.71 8.56
CA VAL A 106 0.03 9.05 7.69
C VAL A 106 0.20 7.54 7.71
N PHE A 107 1.42 7.04 7.56
CA PHE A 107 1.67 5.60 7.56
C PHE A 107 1.17 4.94 8.86
N ALA A 108 1.45 5.53 10.01
CA ALA A 108 1.01 5.01 11.31
C ALA A 108 -0.53 4.97 11.43
N GLU A 109 -1.21 6.00 10.96
CA GLU A 109 -2.68 6.05 10.96
C GLU A 109 -3.29 5.02 10.02
N VAL A 110 -2.74 4.86 8.83
CA VAL A 110 -3.17 3.83 7.86
C VAL A 110 -2.94 2.43 8.44
N MET A 111 -1.77 2.17 9.06
CA MET A 111 -1.50 0.87 9.69
C MET A 111 -2.46 0.56 10.82
N ARG A 112 -2.77 1.54 11.67
CA ARG A 112 -3.78 1.37 12.72
C ARG A 112 -5.14 1.00 12.13
N PHE A 113 -5.57 1.72 11.10
CA PHE A 113 -6.81 1.44 10.39
C PHE A 113 -6.84 0.02 9.80
N CYS A 114 -5.80 -0.39 9.08
CA CYS A 114 -5.72 -1.70 8.43
C CYS A 114 -5.67 -2.84 9.47
N LYS A 115 -4.88 -2.67 10.53
CA LYS A 115 -4.75 -3.66 11.61
C LYS A 115 -6.03 -3.87 12.42
N CYS A 116 -6.91 -2.88 12.47
CA CYS A 116 -8.24 -3.05 13.08
C CYS A 116 -9.18 -3.90 12.19
N ARG A 117 -8.94 -3.96 10.88
CA ARG A 117 -9.82 -4.62 9.90
C ARG A 117 -9.35 -5.99 9.44
N ALA A 118 -8.06 -6.26 9.55
CA ALA A 118 -7.49 -7.53 9.10
C ALA A 118 -6.60 -8.14 10.17
N LYS A 119 -6.54 -9.47 10.19
CA LYS A 119 -5.64 -10.23 11.07
C LYS A 119 -4.32 -10.58 10.39
N ASN A 120 -4.30 -10.55 9.07
CA ASN A 120 -3.17 -10.90 8.23
C ASN A 120 -3.05 -9.83 7.13
N LEU A 121 -1.95 -9.08 7.13
CA LEU A 121 -1.66 -8.01 6.19
C LEU A 121 -0.39 -8.32 5.42
N ARG A 122 -0.41 -8.11 4.11
CA ARG A 122 0.75 -8.20 3.24
C ARG A 122 0.99 -6.85 2.57
N ILE A 123 2.25 -6.51 2.37
CA ILE A 123 2.68 -5.29 1.70
C ILE A 123 3.98 -5.55 0.97
N ASP A 124 4.19 -4.90 -0.14
CA ASP A 124 5.44 -4.94 -0.88
C ASP A 124 5.94 -3.53 -1.20
N THR A 125 7.22 -3.41 -1.45
CA THR A 125 7.82 -2.17 -1.94
C THR A 125 9.13 -2.45 -2.67
N HIS A 126 9.55 -1.52 -3.54
CA HIS A 126 10.83 -1.62 -4.22
C HIS A 126 11.99 -1.43 -3.23
N ARG A 127 13.11 -2.13 -3.48
CA ARG A 127 14.32 -2.05 -2.64
C ARG A 127 14.88 -0.64 -2.47
N ASP A 128 14.65 0.23 -3.46
CA ASP A 128 15.11 1.63 -3.44
C ASP A 128 14.16 2.56 -2.67
N ASN A 129 13.03 2.06 -2.18
CA ASN A 129 12.09 2.85 -1.40
C ASN A 129 12.47 2.81 0.09
N ALA A 130 13.55 3.46 0.44
CA ALA A 130 14.09 3.48 1.80
C ALA A 130 13.09 4.02 2.86
N PRO A 131 12.33 5.10 2.62
CA PRO A 131 11.33 5.56 3.58
C PRO A 131 10.22 4.53 3.84
N MET A 132 9.74 3.84 2.80
CA MET A 132 8.71 2.81 2.95
C MET A 132 9.26 1.59 3.68
N LEU A 133 10.45 1.12 3.34
CA LEU A 133 11.12 0.01 4.03
C LEU A 133 11.28 0.27 5.53
N TYR A 134 11.69 1.49 5.89
CA TYR A 134 11.80 1.91 7.28
C TYR A 134 10.45 1.84 7.99
N ASN A 135 9.41 2.40 7.39
CA ASN A 135 8.07 2.43 7.97
C ASN A 135 7.45 1.03 8.10
N ILE A 136 7.59 0.18 7.10
CA ILE A 136 7.11 -1.20 7.14
C ILE A 136 7.71 -1.95 8.32
N LYS A 137 9.02 -1.91 8.48
CA LYS A 137 9.73 -2.57 9.58
C LYS A 137 9.36 -1.97 10.94
N LYS A 138 9.31 -0.66 11.05
CA LYS A 138 8.93 0.06 12.28
C LYS A 138 7.53 -0.34 12.76
N HIS A 139 6.63 -0.69 11.88
CA HIS A 139 5.26 -1.09 12.22
C HIS A 139 5.07 -2.61 12.36
N GLY A 140 6.17 -3.36 12.48
CA GLY A 140 6.15 -4.76 12.87
C GLY A 140 5.80 -5.73 11.76
N PHE A 141 6.07 -5.38 10.50
CA PHE A 141 6.01 -6.32 9.40
C PHE A 141 7.33 -7.07 9.28
N ASP A 142 7.25 -8.37 9.07
CA ASP A 142 8.40 -9.23 8.87
C ASP A 142 8.67 -9.45 7.38
N TYR A 143 9.95 -9.45 7.02
CA TYR A 143 10.39 -9.75 5.66
C TYR A 143 10.11 -11.22 5.30
N CYS A 144 9.49 -11.45 4.15
CA CYS A 144 9.11 -12.79 3.70
C CYS A 144 9.88 -13.27 2.47
N GLY A 145 10.33 -12.37 1.62
CA GLY A 145 11.01 -12.72 0.38
C GLY A 145 10.76 -11.69 -0.73
N VAL A 146 10.86 -12.16 -1.97
CA VAL A 146 10.73 -11.34 -3.18
C VAL A 146 9.53 -11.78 -4.00
N ILE A 147 8.70 -10.85 -4.43
CA ILE A 147 7.64 -11.08 -5.41
C ILE A 147 7.98 -10.34 -6.72
N HIS A 148 7.32 -10.72 -7.80
CA HIS A 148 7.43 -10.03 -9.08
C HIS A 148 6.08 -9.43 -9.46
N THR A 149 6.10 -8.18 -9.88
CA THR A 149 4.93 -7.52 -10.48
C THR A 149 4.69 -8.02 -11.90
N ASP A 150 3.55 -7.66 -12.50
CA ASP A 150 3.17 -8.12 -13.85
C ASP A 150 4.22 -7.79 -14.94
N ASN A 151 4.96 -6.69 -14.77
CA ASN A 151 6.05 -6.32 -15.67
C ASN A 151 7.40 -6.97 -15.33
N GLY A 152 7.43 -7.92 -14.39
CA GLY A 152 8.64 -8.61 -13.96
C GLY A 152 9.53 -7.86 -12.97
N SER A 153 9.12 -6.68 -12.52
CA SER A 153 9.87 -5.90 -11.53
C SER A 153 9.83 -6.56 -10.15
N GLU A 154 10.98 -6.66 -9.50
CA GLU A 154 11.08 -7.23 -8.16
C GLU A 154 10.56 -6.27 -7.10
N ARG A 155 9.89 -6.84 -6.08
CA ARG A 155 9.48 -6.16 -4.86
C ARG A 155 9.88 -6.98 -3.64
N LEU A 156 10.30 -6.30 -2.60
CA LEU A 156 10.48 -6.90 -1.28
C LEU A 156 9.12 -7.05 -0.62
N ALA A 157 8.80 -8.25 -0.16
CA ALA A 157 7.49 -8.61 0.37
C ALA A 157 7.55 -8.81 1.88
N PHE A 158 6.52 -8.32 2.56
CA PHE A 158 6.43 -8.30 4.01
C PHE A 158 5.04 -8.74 4.46
N GLN A 159 4.97 -9.34 5.66
CA GLN A 159 3.74 -9.80 6.27
C GLN A 159 3.65 -9.36 7.73
N TRP A 160 2.45 -8.97 8.14
CA TRP A 160 2.09 -8.75 9.54
C TRP A 160 0.92 -9.66 9.90
N LEU A 161 1.03 -10.30 11.06
CA LEU A 161 -0.02 -11.12 11.64
C LEU A 161 -0.40 -10.56 13.00
N ARG A 162 -1.71 -10.55 13.28
CA ARG A 162 -2.17 -10.26 14.63
C ARG A 162 -1.77 -11.41 15.54
N THR A 163 -0.92 -11.12 16.53
CA THR A 163 -0.68 -12.05 17.62
C THR A 163 -1.93 -12.11 18.49
N GLU A 164 -2.48 -13.29 18.67
CA GLU A 164 -3.52 -13.48 19.70
C GLU A 164 -2.84 -13.35 21.05
N THR A 165 -3.20 -12.33 21.80
CA THR A 165 -2.86 -12.22 23.23
C THR A 165 -3.80 -13.18 23.96
N TYR A 166 -3.26 -14.26 24.49
CA TYR A 166 -3.96 -15.12 25.44
C TYR A 166 -4.08 -14.44 26.77
#